data_5738a3ee8c718ce45e81d939fd84c660
#
_entry.id   5738a3ee8c718ce45e81d939fd84c660
#
_cell.length_a   1.000
_cell.length_b   1.000
_cell.length_c   1.000
_cell.angle_alpha   90.00
_cell.angle_beta   90.00
_cell.angle_gamma   90.00
#
_symmetry.space_group_name_H-M   'P 1'
#
loop_
_entity.id
_entity.type
_entity.pdbx_description
1 polymer ?
#
loop_
_entity_poly.entity_id
_entity_poly.type
_entity_poly.pdbx_seq_one_letter_code
_entity_poly.pdbx_strand_id
1 'polypeptide(L)'
;MERNFGIGCMRWRGDMSENKKIVNLAMENNINYFETAPIYTRGVNELILADALKGIPRNQYRIATKLHIHLNNTYEDCAISLQKSLLRLKTDYIDYFLLHMLNKKLFLHAVDTGMLDFCDRMKKNGRIKFLGFSFHDNYNVFKQIISFYNWDLAQVRMNYLDDNSEATLHGIYLAGEQNIPVSVMQPLKGGFLVNMPNEMHDILQHSKVNQPLIRLALKWLSNIEPVKMILLGPTCSQQLAECCGHIDVLHNYKLTTEEIEIINKMKSIYAAQKKVDCTYCMYCNNVCPCNIPIGQIFMQYNSSIEGINNIKKMMPELNKISCIDCGKCESICPQSVSIRRYLVRLENLIYAGD
;
A
#
# COMPACT_ATOMS: atom_id res chain seq x y z
N MET A 1 -18.21 0.90 -11.71
CA MET A 1 -16.80 0.91 -12.17
C MET A 1 -16.40 -0.52 -12.41
N GLU A 2 -15.92 -0.86 -13.59
CA GLU A 2 -15.32 -2.17 -13.84
C GLU A 2 -14.07 -2.33 -12.98
N ARG A 3 -13.73 -3.58 -12.67
CA ARG A 3 -12.56 -3.90 -11.86
C ARG A 3 -11.28 -3.65 -12.66
N ASN A 4 -10.35 -2.88 -12.10
CA ASN A 4 -9.12 -2.47 -12.77
C ASN A 4 -7.90 -2.67 -11.87
N PHE A 5 -6.72 -2.68 -12.50
CA PHE A 5 -5.45 -2.62 -11.81
C PHE A 5 -4.85 -1.21 -11.94
N GLY A 6 -4.03 -0.84 -10.98
CA GLY A 6 -3.30 0.42 -10.97
C GLY A 6 -1.88 0.22 -10.46
N ILE A 7 -1.04 1.24 -10.66
CA ILE A 7 0.35 1.24 -10.22
C ILE A 7 0.50 2.16 -9.00
N GLY A 8 0.94 1.60 -7.87
CA GLY A 8 1.37 2.35 -6.70
C GLY A 8 2.85 2.71 -6.82
N CYS A 9 3.17 3.99 -6.95
CA CYS A 9 4.53 4.48 -7.23
C CYS A 9 5.39 4.68 -5.97
N MET A 10 4.87 4.42 -4.77
CA MET A 10 5.54 4.71 -3.49
C MET A 10 6.99 4.21 -3.41
N ARG A 11 7.29 3.07 -4.04
CA ARG A 11 8.61 2.44 -3.99
C ARG A 11 9.53 2.82 -5.14
N TRP A 12 9.09 3.68 -6.03
CA TRP A 12 9.91 4.14 -7.16
C TRP A 12 11.08 4.96 -6.64
N ARG A 13 12.24 4.66 -7.20
CA ARG A 13 13.49 5.36 -6.93
C ARG A 13 13.88 6.16 -8.17
N GLY A 14 14.98 6.88 -8.14
CA GLY A 14 15.41 7.78 -9.21
C GLY A 14 15.89 7.12 -10.51
N ASP A 15 15.66 5.83 -10.71
CA ASP A 15 15.93 5.17 -12.00
C ASP A 15 14.81 5.52 -12.99
N MET A 16 15.01 6.62 -13.72
CA MET A 16 14.04 7.15 -14.67
C MET A 16 13.80 6.21 -15.86
N SER A 17 14.83 5.47 -16.29
CA SER A 17 14.71 4.50 -17.38
C SER A 17 13.77 3.38 -16.99
N GLU A 18 13.94 2.83 -15.80
CA GLU A 18 13.13 1.72 -15.31
C GLU A 18 11.69 2.16 -15.01
N ASN A 19 11.50 3.32 -14.41
CA ASN A 19 10.17 3.88 -14.17
C ASN A 19 9.39 4.11 -15.46
N LYS A 20 10.07 4.55 -16.53
CA LYS A 20 9.46 4.70 -17.86
C LYS A 20 9.07 3.35 -18.47
N LYS A 21 9.90 2.30 -18.32
CA LYS A 21 9.55 0.94 -18.74
C LYS A 21 8.31 0.42 -18.00
N ILE A 22 8.21 0.67 -16.69
CA ILE A 22 7.02 0.31 -15.91
C ILE A 22 5.78 1.01 -16.46
N VAL A 23 5.86 2.31 -16.73
CA VAL A 23 4.72 3.07 -17.30
C VAL A 23 4.31 2.54 -18.66
N ASN A 24 5.26 2.34 -19.58
CA ASN A 24 4.97 1.83 -20.91
C ASN A 24 4.30 0.45 -20.85
N LEU A 25 4.88 -0.48 -20.09
CA LEU A 25 4.33 -1.81 -19.90
C LEU A 25 2.93 -1.79 -19.24
N ALA A 26 2.70 -0.88 -18.28
CA ALA A 26 1.39 -0.68 -17.68
C ALA A 26 0.36 -0.23 -18.73
N MET A 27 0.69 0.77 -19.54
CA MET A 27 -0.20 1.28 -20.58
C MET A 27 -0.48 0.23 -21.66
N GLU A 28 0.50 -0.57 -22.07
CA GLU A 28 0.35 -1.69 -23.01
C GLU A 28 -0.63 -2.77 -22.47
N ASN A 29 -0.71 -2.92 -21.15
CA ASN A 29 -1.63 -3.86 -20.47
C ASN A 29 -2.92 -3.19 -19.96
N ASN A 30 -3.29 -2.01 -20.50
CA ASN A 30 -4.48 -1.26 -20.09
C ASN A 30 -4.50 -0.83 -18.62
N ILE A 31 -3.34 -0.81 -17.95
CA ILE A 31 -3.18 -0.30 -16.58
C ILE A 31 -2.82 1.17 -16.67
N ASN A 32 -3.81 2.05 -16.54
CA ASN A 32 -3.67 3.48 -16.75
C ASN A 32 -3.92 4.35 -15.50
N TYR A 33 -3.95 3.75 -14.34
CA TYR A 33 -4.11 4.42 -13.04
C TYR A 33 -2.78 4.41 -12.29
N PHE A 34 -2.26 5.59 -11.91
CA PHE A 34 -0.98 5.76 -11.22
C PHE A 34 -1.20 6.50 -9.90
N GLU A 35 -0.78 5.88 -8.80
CA GLU A 35 -0.97 6.40 -7.46
C GLU A 35 0.35 6.86 -6.86
N THR A 36 0.39 8.10 -6.35
CA THR A 36 1.53 8.74 -5.73
C THR A 36 1.13 9.51 -4.45
N ALA A 37 2.07 10.20 -3.83
CA ALA A 37 1.83 11.16 -2.75
C ALA A 37 2.98 12.16 -2.62
N PRO A 38 2.72 13.37 -2.08
CA PRO A 38 3.75 14.40 -1.87
C PRO A 38 4.90 13.95 -0.97
N ILE A 39 4.65 13.02 -0.04
CA ILE A 39 5.67 12.57 0.93
C ILE A 39 6.47 11.34 0.46
N TYR A 40 6.06 10.70 -0.64
CA TYR A 40 6.75 9.50 -1.12
C TYR A 40 8.14 9.85 -1.66
N THR A 41 9.08 8.93 -1.49
CA THR A 41 10.47 9.09 -1.95
C THR A 41 11.06 10.43 -1.50
N ARG A 42 10.88 10.78 -0.20
CA ARG A 42 11.36 12.04 0.39
C ARG A 42 10.87 13.30 -0.36
N GLY A 43 9.66 13.26 -0.91
CA GLY A 43 9.02 14.42 -1.55
C GLY A 43 9.22 14.55 -3.05
N VAL A 44 9.94 13.65 -3.70
CA VAL A 44 10.23 13.72 -5.15
C VAL A 44 9.42 12.77 -6.02
N ASN A 45 8.57 11.91 -5.43
CA ASN A 45 7.86 10.87 -6.16
C ASN A 45 6.89 11.40 -7.22
N GLU A 46 6.22 12.52 -6.96
CA GLU A 46 5.33 13.18 -7.94
C GLU A 46 6.11 13.68 -9.18
N LEU A 47 7.35 14.16 -9.00
CA LEU A 47 8.23 14.56 -10.12
C LEU A 47 8.68 13.32 -10.92
N ILE A 48 9.05 12.24 -10.23
CA ILE A 48 9.43 10.97 -10.86
C ILE A 48 8.28 10.44 -11.73
N LEU A 49 7.04 10.45 -11.21
CA LEU A 49 5.88 10.02 -11.95
C LEU A 49 5.61 10.92 -13.17
N ALA A 50 5.69 12.24 -13.01
CA ALA A 50 5.49 13.19 -14.10
C ALA A 50 6.48 12.98 -15.24
N ASP A 51 7.74 12.70 -14.91
CA ASP A 51 8.77 12.44 -15.91
C ASP A 51 8.59 11.08 -16.60
N ALA A 52 8.16 10.06 -15.86
CA ALA A 52 7.86 8.73 -16.41
C ALA A 52 6.66 8.77 -17.38
N LEU A 53 5.66 9.62 -17.12
CA LEU A 53 4.47 9.83 -17.96
C LEU A 53 4.72 10.77 -19.16
N LYS A 54 5.89 11.39 -19.24
CA LYS A 54 6.20 12.35 -20.33
C LYS A 54 6.02 11.72 -21.71
N GLY A 55 5.24 12.42 -22.55
CA GLY A 55 4.92 12.00 -23.92
C GLY A 55 3.62 11.21 -24.06
N ILE A 56 2.96 10.84 -22.96
CA ILE A 56 1.64 10.21 -22.98
C ILE A 56 0.57 11.31 -22.83
N PRO A 57 -0.44 11.37 -23.70
CA PRO A 57 -1.53 12.35 -23.58
C PRO A 57 -2.23 12.25 -22.22
N ARG A 58 -2.48 13.41 -21.58
CA ARG A 58 -3.02 13.48 -20.20
C ARG A 58 -4.35 12.76 -20.01
N ASN A 59 -5.18 12.69 -21.02
CA ASN A 59 -6.48 12.01 -20.99
C ASN A 59 -6.41 10.48 -21.10
N GLN A 60 -5.25 9.90 -21.38
CA GLN A 60 -5.07 8.45 -21.49
C GLN A 60 -4.75 7.79 -20.13
N TYR A 61 -4.42 8.56 -19.10
CA TYR A 61 -4.12 8.03 -17.79
C TYR A 61 -4.79 8.82 -16.67
N ARG A 62 -4.88 8.20 -15.52
CA ARG A 62 -5.45 8.78 -14.29
C ARG A 62 -4.37 8.87 -13.21
N ILE A 63 -4.32 10.00 -12.54
CA ILE A 63 -3.42 10.24 -11.41
C ILE A 63 -4.21 10.28 -10.12
N ALA A 64 -3.76 9.50 -9.13
CA ALA A 64 -4.14 9.67 -7.75
C ALA A 64 -2.97 10.26 -6.97
N THR A 65 -3.19 11.37 -6.28
CA THR A 65 -2.25 11.88 -5.26
C THR A 65 -3.01 12.27 -4.00
N LYS A 66 -2.30 12.74 -2.98
CA LYS A 66 -2.87 12.83 -1.64
C LYS A 66 -2.64 14.17 -0.98
N LEU A 67 -3.59 14.60 -0.14
CA LEU A 67 -3.42 15.69 0.81
C LEU A 67 -2.83 15.13 2.11
N HIS A 68 -1.63 15.56 2.47
CA HIS A 68 -0.98 15.14 3.71
C HIS A 68 -1.52 15.95 4.89
N ILE A 69 -2.40 15.35 5.70
CA ILE A 69 -3.21 16.05 6.70
C ILE A 69 -2.37 16.72 7.79
N HIS A 70 -1.30 16.07 8.26
CA HIS A 70 -0.42 16.66 9.30
C HIS A 70 0.29 17.97 8.90
N LEU A 71 0.37 18.28 7.60
CA LEU A 71 1.06 19.47 7.10
C LEU A 71 0.09 20.59 6.74
N ASN A 72 -1.22 20.38 6.91
CA ASN A 72 -2.26 21.30 6.48
C ASN A 72 -3.20 21.57 7.66
N ASN A 73 -3.32 22.83 8.06
CA ASN A 73 -4.15 23.25 9.18
C ASN A 73 -5.19 24.29 8.76
N THR A 74 -5.05 24.84 7.55
CA THR A 74 -5.92 25.89 7.03
C THR A 74 -6.30 25.57 5.59
N TYR A 75 -7.34 26.26 5.09
CA TYR A 75 -7.70 26.26 3.68
C TYR A 75 -6.52 26.65 2.77
N GLU A 76 -5.76 27.67 3.18
CA GLU A 76 -4.59 28.18 2.46
C GLU A 76 -3.50 27.10 2.33
N ASP A 77 -3.18 26.38 3.43
CA ASP A 77 -2.23 25.28 3.41
C ASP A 77 -2.64 24.19 2.42
N CYS A 78 -3.93 23.84 2.40
CA CYS A 78 -4.48 22.86 1.46
C CYS A 78 -4.34 23.34 0.02
N ALA A 79 -4.61 24.63 -0.25
CA ALA A 79 -4.48 25.22 -1.59
C ALA A 79 -3.04 25.23 -2.06
N ILE A 80 -2.10 25.61 -1.20
CA ILE A 80 -0.66 25.57 -1.48
C ILE A 80 -0.20 24.12 -1.75
N SER A 81 -0.66 23.17 -0.94
CA SER A 81 -0.31 21.75 -1.10
C SER A 81 -0.81 21.18 -2.43
N LEU A 82 -2.06 21.44 -2.79
CA LEU A 82 -2.61 21.02 -4.09
C LEU A 82 -1.86 21.67 -5.25
N GLN A 83 -1.62 22.99 -5.19
CA GLN A 83 -0.88 23.70 -6.23
C GLN A 83 0.54 23.13 -6.42
N LYS A 84 1.25 22.82 -5.33
CA LYS A 84 2.56 22.16 -5.39
C LYS A 84 2.48 20.78 -6.06
N SER A 85 1.46 19.99 -5.77
CA SER A 85 1.25 18.69 -6.42
C SER A 85 0.97 18.83 -7.92
N LEU A 86 0.10 19.77 -8.32
CA LEU A 86 -0.18 20.06 -9.73
C LEU A 86 1.08 20.47 -10.50
N LEU A 87 1.92 21.34 -9.90
CA LEU A 87 3.19 21.77 -10.49
C LEU A 87 4.17 20.61 -10.65
N ARG A 88 4.36 19.76 -9.61
CA ARG A 88 5.25 18.61 -9.66
C ARG A 88 4.78 17.55 -10.65
N LEU A 89 3.47 17.32 -10.72
CA LEU A 89 2.85 16.37 -11.66
C LEU A 89 2.68 16.92 -13.09
N LYS A 90 3.00 18.22 -13.29
CA LYS A 90 2.90 18.91 -14.59
C LYS A 90 1.51 18.75 -15.23
N THR A 91 0.46 18.99 -14.43
CA THR A 91 -0.95 18.82 -14.83
C THR A 91 -1.83 19.89 -14.22
N ASP A 92 -2.98 20.19 -14.86
CA ASP A 92 -3.94 21.19 -14.39
C ASP A 92 -5.00 20.59 -13.46
N TYR A 93 -5.13 19.25 -13.40
CA TYR A 93 -6.10 18.56 -12.58
C TYR A 93 -5.59 17.21 -12.08
N ILE A 94 -6.16 16.77 -10.96
CA ILE A 94 -5.95 15.44 -10.38
C ILE A 94 -7.23 14.61 -10.57
N ASP A 95 -7.10 13.35 -11.01
CA ASP A 95 -8.28 12.49 -11.15
C ASP A 95 -8.80 12.03 -9.78
N TYR A 96 -7.94 11.52 -8.91
CA TYR A 96 -8.31 11.11 -7.55
C TYR A 96 -7.44 11.83 -6.52
N PHE A 97 -8.07 12.64 -5.68
CA PHE A 97 -7.39 13.33 -4.58
C PHE A 97 -7.81 12.68 -3.27
N LEU A 98 -6.83 12.16 -2.52
CA LEU A 98 -7.12 11.36 -1.32
C LEU A 98 -6.67 12.08 -0.06
N LEU A 99 -7.51 12.11 0.98
CA LEU A 99 -7.06 12.45 2.32
C LEU A 99 -6.10 11.34 2.80
N HIS A 100 -4.86 11.70 3.17
CA HIS A 100 -3.79 10.73 3.36
C HIS A 100 -3.78 10.15 4.77
N MET A 101 -3.73 8.80 4.86
CA MET A 101 -3.53 8.05 6.10
C MET A 101 -4.58 8.31 7.18
N LEU A 102 -5.86 8.43 6.80
CA LEU A 102 -6.91 8.68 7.78
C LEU A 102 -6.92 7.62 8.89
N ASN A 103 -6.87 8.13 10.10
CA ASN A 103 -7.24 7.49 11.34
C ASN A 103 -8.21 8.42 12.08
N LYS A 104 -8.71 8.03 13.24
CA LYS A 104 -9.67 8.85 14.01
C LYS A 104 -9.17 10.28 14.23
N LYS A 105 -7.91 10.45 14.65
CA LYS A 105 -7.32 11.76 14.95
C LYS A 105 -7.24 12.64 13.71
N LEU A 106 -6.71 12.10 12.61
CA LEU A 106 -6.54 12.84 11.35
C LEU A 106 -7.87 13.14 10.68
N PHE A 107 -8.83 12.24 10.81
CA PHE A 107 -10.17 12.49 10.31
C PHE A 107 -10.85 13.66 11.02
N LEU A 108 -10.83 13.67 12.37
CA LEU A 108 -11.39 14.79 13.14
C LEU A 108 -10.68 16.11 12.79
N HIS A 109 -9.34 16.09 12.69
CA HIS A 109 -8.59 17.27 12.28
C HIS A 109 -8.99 17.76 10.87
N ALA A 110 -9.19 16.87 9.91
CA ALA A 110 -9.61 17.24 8.56
C ALA A 110 -11.03 17.87 8.55
N VAL A 111 -11.93 17.39 9.40
CA VAL A 111 -13.28 17.97 9.58
C VAL A 111 -13.18 19.36 10.22
N ASP A 112 -12.48 19.47 11.35
CA ASP A 112 -12.37 20.70 12.14
C ASP A 112 -11.70 21.85 11.36
N THR A 113 -10.76 21.52 10.47
CA THR A 113 -10.03 22.50 9.65
C THR A 113 -10.67 22.78 8.29
N GLY A 114 -11.84 22.20 7.99
CA GLY A 114 -12.57 22.45 6.74
C GLY A 114 -11.92 21.89 5.49
N MET A 115 -11.08 20.84 5.61
CA MET A 115 -10.42 20.23 4.44
C MET A 115 -11.40 19.59 3.46
N LEU A 116 -12.54 19.08 3.94
CA LEU A 116 -13.58 18.54 3.08
C LEU A 116 -14.24 19.66 2.23
N ASP A 117 -14.56 20.81 2.84
CA ASP A 117 -15.10 21.98 2.13
C ASP A 117 -14.10 22.49 1.08
N PHE A 118 -12.80 22.50 1.41
CA PHE A 118 -11.75 22.81 0.44
C PHE A 118 -11.80 21.86 -0.75
N CYS A 119 -11.83 20.54 -0.51
CA CYS A 119 -11.87 19.54 -1.56
C CYS A 119 -13.12 19.66 -2.43
N ASP A 120 -14.30 19.93 -1.84
CA ASP A 120 -15.54 20.16 -2.58
C ASP A 120 -15.45 21.35 -3.53
N ARG A 121 -14.85 22.47 -3.07
CA ARG A 121 -14.59 23.63 -3.93
C ARG A 121 -13.65 23.29 -5.07
N MET A 122 -12.61 22.47 -4.81
CA MET A 122 -11.67 22.03 -5.84
C MET A 122 -12.31 21.07 -6.85
N LYS A 123 -13.27 20.23 -6.41
CA LYS A 123 -14.11 19.44 -7.33
C LYS A 123 -14.96 20.34 -8.23
N LYS A 124 -15.65 21.31 -7.65
CA LYS A 124 -16.48 22.27 -8.41
C LYS A 124 -15.67 23.07 -9.43
N ASN A 125 -14.44 23.39 -9.11
CA ASN A 125 -13.52 24.15 -9.99
C ASN A 125 -12.76 23.25 -10.99
N GLY A 126 -13.01 21.94 -11.02
CA GLY A 126 -12.37 20.99 -11.92
C GLY A 126 -10.88 20.71 -11.64
N ARG A 127 -10.35 21.18 -10.49
CA ARG A 127 -8.96 20.91 -10.10
C ARG A 127 -8.76 19.48 -9.60
N ILE A 128 -9.79 18.89 -9.01
CA ILE A 128 -9.85 17.47 -8.68
C ILE A 128 -11.16 16.89 -9.22
N LYS A 129 -11.16 15.63 -9.69
CA LYS A 129 -12.37 15.01 -10.23
C LYS A 129 -13.09 14.20 -9.15
N PHE A 130 -12.36 13.39 -8.40
CA PHE A 130 -12.88 12.49 -7.39
C PHE A 130 -12.16 12.70 -6.06
N LEU A 131 -12.92 12.71 -4.96
CA LEU A 131 -12.40 12.80 -3.60
C LEU A 131 -12.51 11.45 -2.89
N GLY A 132 -11.41 11.00 -2.34
CA GLY A 132 -11.37 9.77 -1.53
C GLY A 132 -10.47 9.93 -0.31
N PHE A 133 -10.14 8.81 0.29
CA PHE A 133 -9.20 8.77 1.40
C PHE A 133 -8.39 7.47 1.39
N SER A 134 -7.18 7.48 1.96
CA SER A 134 -6.45 6.28 2.34
C SER A 134 -6.57 6.09 3.85
N PHE A 135 -6.75 4.84 4.28
CA PHE A 135 -7.18 4.51 5.63
C PHE A 135 -6.16 3.63 6.39
N HIS A 136 -5.95 3.95 7.69
CA HIS A 136 -5.08 3.22 8.60
C HIS A 136 -5.57 3.32 10.05
N ASP A 137 -6.70 2.65 10.35
CA ASP A 137 -7.24 2.52 11.71
C ASP A 137 -8.11 1.25 11.78
N ASN A 138 -8.84 1.04 12.87
CA ASN A 138 -9.72 -0.11 13.04
C ASN A 138 -11.09 0.07 12.32
N TYR A 139 -11.82 -1.03 12.21
CA TYR A 139 -13.13 -1.09 11.55
C TYR A 139 -14.14 -0.05 12.07
N ASN A 140 -14.20 0.20 13.38
CA ASN A 140 -15.17 1.15 13.93
C ASN A 140 -14.91 2.58 13.46
N VAL A 141 -13.65 2.96 13.32
CA VAL A 141 -13.25 4.26 12.76
C VAL A 141 -13.53 4.30 11.26
N PHE A 142 -13.25 3.20 10.53
CA PHE A 142 -13.60 3.10 9.12
C PHE A 142 -15.09 3.32 8.88
N LYS A 143 -15.95 2.64 9.64
CA LYS A 143 -17.41 2.80 9.59
C LYS A 143 -17.85 4.25 9.81
N GLN A 144 -17.24 4.94 10.77
CA GLN A 144 -17.55 6.36 11.01
C GLN A 144 -17.18 7.23 9.81
N ILE A 145 -16.00 7.03 9.24
CA ILE A 145 -15.49 7.85 8.13
C ILE A 145 -16.33 7.64 6.87
N ILE A 146 -16.64 6.40 6.49
CA ILE A 146 -17.39 6.14 5.25
C ILE A 146 -18.83 6.65 5.32
N SER A 147 -19.43 6.68 6.51
CA SER A 147 -20.81 7.17 6.71
C SER A 147 -20.89 8.70 6.87
N PHE A 148 -19.76 9.39 7.03
CA PHE A 148 -19.76 10.83 7.30
C PHE A 148 -19.83 11.69 6.03
N TYR A 149 -19.32 11.20 4.92
CA TYR A 149 -19.20 11.98 3.70
C TYR A 149 -19.47 11.09 2.47
N ASN A 150 -19.93 11.69 1.38
CA ASN A 150 -20.16 10.97 0.12
C ASN A 150 -18.84 10.79 -0.66
N TRP A 151 -18.08 9.78 -0.28
CA TRP A 151 -16.78 9.49 -0.84
C TRP A 151 -16.87 8.87 -2.24
N ASP A 152 -16.01 9.33 -3.16
CA ASP A 152 -15.88 8.72 -4.48
C ASP A 152 -14.97 7.48 -4.48
N LEU A 153 -14.13 7.29 -3.44
CA LEU A 153 -13.20 6.17 -3.31
C LEU A 153 -12.72 5.99 -1.86
N ALA A 154 -12.71 4.75 -1.38
CA ALA A 154 -11.98 4.37 -0.16
C ALA A 154 -10.74 3.54 -0.53
N GLN A 155 -9.55 3.98 -0.14
CA GLN A 155 -8.32 3.22 -0.34
C GLN A 155 -7.89 2.55 0.96
N VAL A 156 -7.87 1.22 0.97
CA VAL A 156 -7.57 0.40 2.15
C VAL A 156 -6.45 -0.59 1.87
N ARG A 157 -5.77 -1.00 2.92
CA ARG A 157 -4.83 -2.12 2.86
C ARG A 157 -5.61 -3.43 2.98
N MET A 158 -5.40 -4.35 2.03
CA MET A 158 -6.05 -5.65 2.06
C MET A 158 -5.23 -6.71 1.31
N ASN A 159 -5.13 -7.87 1.91
CA ASN A 159 -4.69 -9.13 1.31
C ASN A 159 -5.25 -10.27 2.18
N TYR A 160 -5.20 -11.51 1.72
CA TYR A 160 -5.83 -12.61 2.44
C TYR A 160 -5.19 -12.96 3.80
N LEU A 161 -3.94 -12.54 4.09
CA LEU A 161 -3.34 -12.72 5.42
C LEU A 161 -3.75 -11.63 6.43
N ASP A 162 -4.26 -10.49 5.94
CA ASP A 162 -4.58 -9.31 6.75
C ASP A 162 -6.06 -8.90 6.64
N ASP A 163 -6.95 -9.80 6.25
CA ASP A 163 -8.36 -9.51 5.99
C ASP A 163 -9.17 -9.11 7.24
N ASN A 164 -8.61 -9.35 8.42
CA ASN A 164 -9.18 -8.99 9.72
C ASN A 164 -8.47 -7.78 10.37
N SER A 165 -7.65 -7.04 9.65
CA SER A 165 -6.94 -5.88 10.18
C SER A 165 -7.39 -4.58 9.52
N GLU A 166 -7.24 -3.46 10.22
CA GLU A 166 -7.66 -2.11 9.79
C GLU A 166 -9.14 -2.05 9.41
N ALA A 167 -9.46 -1.70 8.14
CA ALA A 167 -10.84 -1.64 7.65
C ALA A 167 -11.57 -2.98 7.73
N THR A 168 -10.85 -4.09 7.70
CA THR A 168 -11.31 -5.48 7.62
C THR A 168 -12.10 -5.79 6.33
N LEU A 169 -12.28 -7.07 6.02
CA LEU A 169 -13.15 -7.48 4.92
C LEU A 169 -14.61 -6.98 5.11
N HIS A 170 -15.05 -6.91 6.37
CA HIS A 170 -16.38 -6.39 6.75
C HIS A 170 -16.55 -4.92 6.33
N GLY A 171 -15.53 -4.08 6.55
CA GLY A 171 -15.56 -2.68 6.14
C GLY A 171 -15.58 -2.51 4.62
N ILE A 172 -14.92 -3.38 3.88
CA ILE A 172 -14.98 -3.36 2.41
C ILE A 172 -16.40 -3.62 1.92
N TYR A 173 -17.10 -4.62 2.47
CA TYR A 173 -18.49 -4.87 2.11
C TYR A 173 -19.43 -3.73 2.53
N LEU A 174 -19.21 -3.14 3.71
CA LEU A 174 -19.94 -1.96 4.16
C LEU A 174 -19.76 -0.75 3.23
N ALA A 175 -18.55 -0.55 2.69
CA ALA A 175 -18.31 0.48 1.66
C ALA A 175 -19.11 0.18 0.37
N GLY A 176 -19.16 -1.11 -0.03
CA GLY A 176 -19.98 -1.57 -1.17
C GLY A 176 -21.46 -1.30 -0.99
N GLU A 177 -22.02 -1.55 0.19
CA GLU A 177 -23.42 -1.25 0.54
C GLU A 177 -23.76 0.24 0.40
N GLN A 178 -22.77 1.10 0.60
CA GLN A 178 -22.89 2.56 0.42
C GLN A 178 -22.51 3.02 -1.00
N ASN A 179 -22.29 2.09 -1.94
CA ASN A 179 -21.83 2.35 -3.30
C ASN A 179 -20.48 3.09 -3.38
N ILE A 180 -19.62 2.96 -2.36
CA ILE A 180 -18.28 3.52 -2.34
C ILE A 180 -17.31 2.46 -2.91
N PRO A 181 -16.70 2.69 -4.08
CA PRO A 181 -15.72 1.78 -4.64
C PRO A 181 -14.46 1.72 -3.77
N VAL A 182 -13.89 0.52 -3.67
CA VAL A 182 -12.70 0.30 -2.86
C VAL A 182 -11.47 0.10 -3.75
N SER A 183 -10.40 0.84 -3.43
CA SER A 183 -9.04 0.62 -3.94
C SER A 183 -8.23 -0.12 -2.89
N VAL A 184 -7.54 -1.19 -3.31
CA VAL A 184 -6.71 -2.00 -2.42
C VAL A 184 -5.24 -1.70 -2.65
N MET A 185 -4.55 -1.27 -1.58
CA MET A 185 -3.10 -1.17 -1.52
C MET A 185 -2.51 -2.40 -0.80
N GLN A 186 -1.23 -2.71 -1.09
CA GLN A 186 -0.51 -3.88 -0.57
C GLN A 186 -1.18 -5.24 -0.90
N PRO A 187 -1.64 -5.47 -2.12
CA PRO A 187 -2.30 -6.72 -2.50
C PRO A 187 -1.39 -7.95 -2.30
N LEU A 188 -0.08 -7.76 -2.44
CA LEU A 188 0.94 -8.79 -2.28
C LEU A 188 1.75 -8.65 -0.98
N LYS A 189 1.24 -7.87 0.00
CA LYS A 189 1.88 -7.67 1.31
C LYS A 189 3.38 -7.31 1.19
N GLY A 190 3.70 -6.35 0.31
CA GLY A 190 5.08 -5.92 0.11
C GLY A 190 5.99 -6.92 -0.63
N GLY A 191 5.42 -7.94 -1.25
CA GLY A 191 6.13 -9.05 -1.88
C GLY A 191 6.16 -10.32 -1.02
N PHE A 192 5.72 -10.25 0.25
CA PHE A 192 5.69 -11.41 1.15
C PHE A 192 4.83 -12.56 0.59
N LEU A 193 3.67 -12.23 -0.01
CA LEU A 193 2.76 -13.26 -0.58
C LEU A 193 3.29 -13.94 -1.84
N VAL A 194 4.36 -13.43 -2.43
CA VAL A 194 5.04 -14.05 -3.58
C VAL A 194 6.24 -14.88 -3.12
N ASN A 195 6.93 -14.41 -2.07
CA ASN A 195 8.13 -15.01 -1.49
C ASN A 195 7.84 -15.52 -0.08
N MET A 196 6.86 -16.40 0.05
CA MET A 196 6.49 -17.00 1.33
C MET A 196 7.54 -17.99 1.83
N PRO A 197 7.58 -18.31 3.13
CA PRO A 197 8.39 -19.37 3.69
C PRO A 197 8.09 -20.73 3.04
N ASN A 198 9.10 -21.63 3.05
CA ASN A 198 8.99 -22.96 2.43
C ASN A 198 7.77 -23.74 2.93
N GLU A 199 7.44 -23.65 4.22
CA GLU A 199 6.28 -24.35 4.82
C GLU A 199 4.94 -23.95 4.15
N MET A 200 4.83 -22.70 3.66
CA MET A 200 3.64 -22.25 2.93
C MET A 200 3.70 -22.66 1.45
N HIS A 201 4.89 -22.69 0.85
CA HIS A 201 5.07 -23.27 -0.48
C HIS A 201 4.75 -24.75 -0.51
N ASP A 202 5.19 -25.52 0.49
CA ASP A 202 4.93 -26.94 0.61
C ASP A 202 3.43 -27.27 0.67
N ILE A 203 2.64 -26.43 1.37
CA ILE A 203 1.18 -26.59 1.40
C ILE A 203 0.58 -26.47 -0.01
N LEU A 204 1.05 -25.48 -0.79
CA LEU A 204 0.59 -25.31 -2.16
C LEU A 204 1.00 -26.46 -3.06
N GLN A 205 2.28 -26.89 -2.97
CA GLN A 205 2.83 -27.99 -3.77
C GLN A 205 2.13 -29.34 -3.50
N HIS A 206 1.75 -29.61 -2.24
CA HIS A 206 1.05 -30.83 -1.85
C HIS A 206 -0.49 -30.75 -2.03
N SER A 207 -0.97 -29.66 -2.61
CA SER A 207 -2.38 -29.45 -2.88
C SER A 207 -2.72 -29.77 -4.34
N LYS A 208 -4.03 -29.82 -4.64
CA LYS A 208 -4.54 -29.88 -6.01
C LYS A 208 -4.53 -28.52 -6.72
N VAL A 209 -4.16 -27.44 -6.02
CA VAL A 209 -4.14 -26.08 -6.55
C VAL A 209 -2.82 -25.86 -7.29
N ASN A 210 -2.86 -25.99 -8.60
CA ASN A 210 -1.69 -25.83 -9.46
C ASN A 210 -1.66 -24.39 -10.04
N GLN A 211 -1.34 -23.41 -9.18
CA GLN A 211 -1.16 -22.01 -9.62
C GLN A 211 -0.16 -21.27 -8.75
N PRO A 212 0.53 -20.23 -9.27
CA PRO A 212 1.44 -19.40 -8.48
C PRO A 212 0.74 -18.63 -7.36
N LEU A 213 1.45 -18.40 -6.25
CA LEU A 213 0.97 -17.63 -5.10
C LEU A 213 0.47 -16.23 -5.47
N ILE A 214 1.17 -15.56 -6.40
CA ILE A 214 0.78 -14.23 -6.90
C ILE A 214 -0.62 -14.26 -7.53
N ARG A 215 -0.90 -15.30 -8.34
CA ARG A 215 -2.21 -15.46 -8.97
C ARG A 215 -3.29 -15.71 -7.94
N LEU A 216 -3.02 -16.56 -6.94
CA LEU A 216 -3.96 -16.85 -5.86
C LEU A 216 -4.30 -15.58 -5.07
N ALA A 217 -3.31 -14.74 -4.75
CA ALA A 217 -3.50 -13.48 -4.03
C ALA A 217 -4.35 -12.48 -4.83
N LEU A 218 -4.03 -12.28 -6.10
CA LEU A 218 -4.79 -11.36 -6.97
C LEU A 218 -6.20 -11.88 -7.23
N LYS A 219 -6.35 -13.19 -7.43
CA LYS A 219 -7.66 -13.85 -7.61
C LYS A 219 -8.55 -13.67 -6.37
N TRP A 220 -8.00 -13.83 -5.16
CA TRP A 220 -8.71 -13.60 -3.92
C TRP A 220 -9.28 -12.18 -3.83
N LEU A 221 -8.47 -11.16 -4.07
CA LEU A 221 -8.92 -9.77 -4.10
C LEU A 221 -9.94 -9.52 -5.20
N SER A 222 -9.75 -10.14 -6.35
CA SER A 222 -10.67 -10.02 -7.48
C SER A 222 -12.03 -10.66 -7.22
N ASN A 223 -12.19 -11.51 -6.21
CA ASN A 223 -13.46 -12.09 -5.82
C ASN A 223 -14.25 -11.24 -4.80
N ILE A 224 -13.67 -10.13 -4.31
CA ILE A 224 -14.35 -9.21 -3.40
C ILE A 224 -15.06 -8.14 -4.22
N GLU A 225 -16.41 -8.18 -4.27
CA GLU A 225 -17.22 -7.36 -5.18
C GLU A 225 -16.93 -5.85 -5.08
N PRO A 226 -16.87 -5.20 -3.87
CA PRO A 226 -16.62 -3.77 -3.75
C PRO A 226 -15.21 -3.33 -4.16
N VAL A 227 -14.26 -4.26 -4.30
CA VAL A 227 -12.90 -3.95 -4.77
C VAL A 227 -12.94 -3.65 -6.26
N LYS A 228 -12.75 -2.39 -6.62
CA LYS A 228 -12.76 -1.91 -8.02
C LYS A 228 -11.37 -1.52 -8.53
N MET A 229 -10.38 -1.42 -7.63
CA MET A 229 -8.99 -1.10 -7.97
C MET A 229 -8.03 -1.93 -7.11
N ILE A 230 -7.04 -2.57 -7.74
CA ILE A 230 -5.95 -3.29 -7.07
C ILE A 230 -4.65 -2.61 -7.45
N LEU A 231 -3.93 -2.02 -6.46
CA LEU A 231 -2.70 -1.27 -6.69
C LEU A 231 -1.48 -2.21 -6.62
N LEU A 232 -0.87 -2.45 -7.76
CA LEU A 232 0.42 -3.14 -7.85
C LEU A 232 1.55 -2.15 -7.52
N GLY A 233 2.56 -2.61 -6.80
CA GLY A 233 3.70 -1.79 -6.39
C GLY A 233 5.03 -2.29 -6.96
N PRO A 234 5.21 -2.39 -8.29
CA PRO A 234 6.44 -2.88 -8.89
C PRO A 234 7.58 -1.88 -8.67
N THR A 235 8.78 -2.40 -8.42
CA THR A 235 10.03 -1.62 -8.36
C THR A 235 10.87 -1.77 -9.61
N CYS A 236 10.51 -2.71 -10.48
CA CYS A 236 11.08 -2.89 -11.80
C CYS A 236 10.03 -3.45 -12.79
N SER A 237 10.29 -3.28 -14.07
CA SER A 237 9.40 -3.72 -15.16
C SER A 237 9.18 -5.23 -15.19
N GLN A 238 10.19 -6.02 -14.78
CA GLN A 238 10.06 -7.47 -14.68
C GLN A 238 8.99 -7.90 -13.66
N GLN A 239 8.91 -7.25 -12.48
CA GLN A 239 7.85 -7.52 -11.50
C GLN A 239 6.46 -7.20 -12.04
N LEU A 240 6.33 -6.11 -12.82
CA LEU A 240 5.07 -5.78 -13.47
C LEU A 240 4.71 -6.80 -14.55
N ALA A 241 5.67 -7.22 -15.37
CA ALA A 241 5.46 -8.24 -16.41
C ALA A 241 4.95 -9.56 -15.81
N GLU A 242 5.54 -9.99 -14.69
CA GLU A 242 5.05 -11.16 -13.94
C GLU A 242 3.60 -10.97 -13.48
N CYS A 243 3.26 -9.81 -12.88
CA CYS A 243 1.89 -9.52 -12.48
C CYS A 243 0.93 -9.56 -13.70
N CYS A 244 1.29 -8.93 -14.81
CA CYS A 244 0.47 -8.87 -16.02
C CYS A 244 0.17 -10.27 -16.58
N GLY A 245 1.12 -11.18 -16.58
CA GLY A 245 0.92 -12.57 -16.99
C GLY A 245 -0.13 -13.34 -16.18
N HIS A 246 -0.55 -12.80 -15.04
CA HIS A 246 -1.59 -13.37 -14.18
C HIS A 246 -2.92 -12.62 -14.22
N ILE A 247 -2.93 -11.35 -14.64
CA ILE A 247 -4.13 -10.50 -14.62
C ILE A 247 -5.14 -10.91 -15.70
N ASP A 248 -4.69 -11.19 -16.90
CA ASP A 248 -5.55 -11.48 -18.07
C ASP A 248 -6.51 -12.64 -17.86
N VAL A 249 -6.16 -13.55 -16.97
CA VAL A 249 -6.97 -14.74 -16.66
C VAL A 249 -7.88 -14.56 -15.45
N LEU A 250 -7.90 -13.39 -14.80
CA LEU A 250 -8.66 -13.20 -13.55
C LEU A 250 -10.10 -12.74 -13.76
N HIS A 251 -10.47 -12.26 -14.93
CA HIS A 251 -11.76 -11.59 -15.16
C HIS A 251 -13.00 -12.47 -14.96
N ASN A 252 -12.89 -13.81 -15.03
CA ASN A 252 -14.03 -14.73 -14.97
C ASN A 252 -13.88 -15.91 -13.99
N TYR A 253 -12.86 -15.92 -13.14
CA TYR A 253 -12.61 -17.07 -12.28
C TYR A 253 -12.96 -16.79 -10.82
N LYS A 254 -14.00 -17.50 -10.34
CA LYS A 254 -14.27 -17.59 -8.89
C LYS A 254 -13.24 -18.48 -8.20
N LEU A 255 -12.97 -18.20 -6.93
CA LEU A 255 -12.18 -19.10 -6.08
C LEU A 255 -12.89 -20.45 -5.96
N THR A 256 -12.13 -21.53 -6.09
CA THR A 256 -12.62 -22.88 -5.81
C THR A 256 -12.61 -23.14 -4.30
N THR A 257 -13.33 -24.18 -3.87
CA THR A 257 -13.33 -24.61 -2.46
C THR A 257 -11.91 -24.95 -1.99
N GLU A 258 -11.15 -25.64 -2.82
CA GLU A 258 -9.76 -26.03 -2.51
C GLU A 258 -8.85 -24.81 -2.36
N GLU A 259 -9.02 -23.79 -3.21
CA GLU A 259 -8.25 -22.54 -3.09
C GLU A 259 -8.58 -21.80 -1.79
N ILE A 260 -9.85 -21.77 -1.39
CA ILE A 260 -10.29 -21.16 -0.12
C ILE A 260 -9.69 -21.93 1.08
N GLU A 261 -9.71 -23.25 1.04
CA GLU A 261 -9.13 -24.09 2.10
C GLU A 261 -7.63 -23.84 2.27
N ILE A 262 -6.88 -23.74 1.15
CA ILE A 262 -5.45 -23.45 1.17
C ILE A 262 -5.17 -22.07 1.72
N ILE A 263 -5.91 -21.06 1.28
CA ILE A 263 -5.80 -19.70 1.81
C ILE A 263 -6.01 -19.70 3.34
N ASN A 264 -7.05 -20.38 3.82
CA ASN A 264 -7.35 -20.46 5.26
C ASN A 264 -6.24 -21.18 6.04
N LYS A 265 -5.64 -22.22 5.48
CA LYS A 265 -4.52 -22.93 6.06
C LYS A 265 -3.26 -22.03 6.13
N MET A 266 -2.96 -21.27 5.06
CA MET A 266 -1.86 -20.30 5.03
C MET A 266 -2.08 -19.19 6.07
N LYS A 267 -3.31 -18.68 6.22
CA LYS A 267 -3.68 -17.70 7.25
C LYS A 267 -3.40 -18.22 8.65
N SER A 268 -3.80 -19.45 8.95
CA SER A 268 -3.60 -20.07 10.27
C SER A 268 -2.11 -20.21 10.61
N ILE A 269 -1.28 -20.66 9.66
CA ILE A 269 0.17 -20.78 9.85
C ILE A 269 0.80 -19.40 10.04
N TYR A 270 0.46 -18.44 9.19
CA TYR A 270 0.98 -17.09 9.32
C TYR A 270 0.63 -16.46 10.67
N ALA A 271 -0.62 -16.60 11.13
CA ALA A 271 -1.05 -16.10 12.42
C ALA A 271 -0.27 -16.72 13.58
N ALA A 272 0.04 -18.02 13.52
CA ALA A 272 0.84 -18.72 14.55
C ALA A 272 2.32 -18.30 14.56
N GLN A 273 2.86 -17.91 13.41
CA GLN A 273 4.29 -17.52 13.26
C GLN A 273 4.54 -16.03 13.49
N LYS A 274 3.51 -15.19 13.35
CA LYS A 274 3.64 -13.72 13.40
C LYS A 274 4.11 -13.25 14.77
N LYS A 275 5.25 -12.58 14.83
CA LYS A 275 5.92 -12.09 16.04
C LYS A 275 5.76 -10.58 16.24
N VAL A 276 5.61 -9.82 15.15
CA VAL A 276 5.45 -8.36 15.14
C VAL A 276 4.26 -8.00 14.26
N ASP A 277 3.38 -7.13 14.75
CA ASP A 277 2.23 -6.61 14.00
C ASP A 277 2.65 -5.61 12.92
N CYS A 278 3.62 -5.98 12.09
CA CYS A 278 4.10 -5.17 10.99
C CYS A 278 3.37 -5.52 9.69
N THR A 279 2.91 -4.48 8.99
CA THR A 279 2.23 -4.60 7.69
C THR A 279 3.17 -4.45 6.50
N TYR A 280 4.46 -4.21 6.76
CA TYR A 280 5.51 -4.03 5.74
C TYR A 280 5.25 -2.85 4.79
N CYS A 281 4.63 -1.78 5.31
CA CYS A 281 4.36 -0.55 4.55
C CYS A 281 5.62 0.27 4.24
N MET A 282 6.74 0.03 4.94
CA MET A 282 8.05 0.66 4.75
C MET A 282 8.11 2.18 5.05
N TYR A 283 7.08 2.79 5.65
CA TYR A 283 7.14 4.21 6.02
C TYR A 283 8.28 4.50 6.99
N CYS A 284 8.52 3.61 7.96
CA CYS A 284 9.60 3.72 8.93
C CYS A 284 11.00 3.77 8.31
N ASN A 285 11.23 3.08 7.18
CA ASN A 285 12.50 3.10 6.47
C ASN A 285 12.85 4.49 5.92
N ASN A 286 11.82 5.21 5.41
CA ASN A 286 12.02 6.51 4.78
C ASN A 286 12.39 7.62 5.77
N VAL A 287 12.04 7.46 7.05
CA VAL A 287 12.28 8.47 8.09
C VAL A 287 13.43 8.10 9.04
N CYS A 288 13.98 6.89 8.91
CA CYS A 288 15.09 6.45 9.74
C CYS A 288 16.40 7.20 9.37
N PRO A 289 16.99 8.01 10.26
CA PRO A 289 18.24 8.71 9.96
C PRO A 289 19.44 7.77 9.81
N CYS A 290 19.36 6.57 10.40
CA CYS A 290 20.38 5.53 10.30
C CYS A 290 20.16 4.59 9.11
N ASN A 291 19.17 4.85 8.25
CA ASN A 291 18.81 4.02 7.09
C ASN A 291 18.57 2.54 7.43
N ILE A 292 18.13 2.22 8.67
CA ILE A 292 17.81 0.85 9.07
C ILE A 292 16.63 0.36 8.21
N PRO A 293 16.73 -0.79 7.53
CA PRO A 293 15.64 -1.35 6.71
C PRO A 293 14.62 -2.08 7.61
N ILE A 294 13.96 -1.32 8.50
CA ILE A 294 13.09 -1.81 9.58
C ILE A 294 12.00 -2.75 9.06
N GLY A 295 11.34 -2.36 7.98
CA GLY A 295 10.25 -3.15 7.42
C GLY A 295 10.72 -4.49 6.87
N GLN A 296 11.92 -4.53 6.24
CA GLN A 296 12.53 -5.77 5.76
C GLN A 296 12.96 -6.67 6.93
N ILE A 297 13.54 -6.09 7.98
CA ILE A 297 13.91 -6.82 9.20
C ILE A 297 12.68 -7.50 9.79
N PHE A 298 11.58 -6.77 9.96
CA PHE A 298 10.35 -7.34 10.52
C PHE A 298 9.69 -8.34 9.58
N MET A 299 9.81 -8.18 8.27
CA MET A 299 9.34 -9.16 7.30
C MET A 299 10.09 -10.49 7.48
N GLN A 300 11.41 -10.46 7.55
CA GLN A 300 12.23 -11.65 7.78
C GLN A 300 11.97 -12.27 9.16
N TYR A 301 11.81 -11.44 10.19
CA TYR A 301 11.52 -11.94 11.53
C TYR A 301 10.18 -12.67 11.61
N ASN A 302 9.17 -12.21 10.87
CA ASN A 302 7.85 -12.85 10.79
C ASN A 302 7.79 -14.04 9.82
N SER A 303 8.82 -14.23 8.96
CA SER A 303 8.73 -15.20 7.85
C SER A 303 8.93 -16.64 8.27
N SER A 304 9.60 -16.91 9.40
CA SER A 304 9.87 -18.28 9.87
C SER A 304 10.31 -18.32 11.32
N ILE A 305 10.35 -19.55 11.90
CA ILE A 305 11.00 -19.82 13.20
C ILE A 305 12.47 -19.39 13.15
N GLU A 306 13.14 -19.58 12.02
CA GLU A 306 14.53 -19.20 11.77
C GLU A 306 14.71 -17.73 11.32
N GLY A 307 13.72 -16.86 11.54
CA GLY A 307 13.72 -15.47 11.05
C GLY A 307 14.97 -14.67 11.44
N ILE A 308 15.60 -15.00 12.58
CA ILE A 308 16.86 -14.38 13.03
C ILE A 308 18.02 -14.76 12.11
N ASN A 309 18.14 -16.02 11.74
CA ASN A 309 19.20 -16.49 10.82
C ASN A 309 19.05 -15.86 9.43
N ASN A 310 17.81 -15.68 8.98
CA ASN A 310 17.52 -14.99 7.73
C ASN A 310 17.89 -13.49 7.80
N ILE A 311 17.68 -12.83 8.94
CA ILE A 311 18.12 -11.45 9.15
C ILE A 311 19.65 -11.38 9.08
N LYS A 312 20.38 -12.26 9.76
CA LYS A 312 21.85 -12.33 9.70
C LYS A 312 22.36 -12.50 8.27
N LYS A 313 21.75 -13.39 7.47
CA LYS A 313 22.11 -13.62 6.06
C LYS A 313 21.81 -12.44 5.14
N MET A 314 20.69 -11.75 5.37
CA MET A 314 20.26 -10.62 4.54
C MET A 314 21.09 -9.37 4.79
N MET A 315 21.73 -9.27 5.95
CA MET A 315 22.38 -8.06 6.42
C MET A 315 23.81 -8.32 6.90
N PRO A 316 24.66 -8.96 6.07
CA PRO A 316 26.04 -9.27 6.45
C PRO A 316 26.88 -8.01 6.74
N GLU A 317 26.50 -6.85 6.19
CA GLU A 317 27.14 -5.55 6.41
C GLU A 317 26.60 -4.82 7.67
N LEU A 318 25.49 -5.28 8.26
CA LEU A 318 24.98 -4.73 9.51
C LEU A 318 25.63 -5.46 10.69
N ASN A 319 26.87 -5.06 10.99
CA ASN A 319 27.57 -5.53 12.19
C ASN A 319 26.82 -5.14 13.48
N LYS A 320 25.85 -4.23 13.40
CA LYS A 320 25.00 -3.76 14.50
C LYS A 320 23.75 -3.07 13.98
N ILE A 321 22.59 -3.27 14.64
CA ILE A 321 21.40 -2.45 14.43
C ILE A 321 21.65 -1.08 15.11
N SER A 322 22.28 -0.15 14.42
CA SER A 322 22.70 1.16 14.97
C SER A 322 21.50 2.11 15.20
N CYS A 323 20.54 1.71 16.03
CA CYS A 323 19.40 2.56 16.39
C CYS A 323 19.83 3.65 17.39
N ILE A 324 19.58 4.92 17.05
CA ILE A 324 19.87 6.09 17.92
C ILE A 324 18.67 6.51 18.79
N ASP A 325 17.66 5.67 18.90
CA ASP A 325 16.46 5.85 19.74
C ASP A 325 15.65 7.15 19.50
N CYS A 326 15.70 7.71 18.28
CA CYS A 326 15.06 8.99 17.96
C CYS A 326 13.52 8.96 17.84
N GLY A 327 12.88 7.80 17.80
CA GLY A 327 11.41 7.62 17.74
C GLY A 327 10.71 7.97 16.43
N LYS A 328 11.40 8.50 15.41
CA LYS A 328 10.78 8.92 14.14
C LYS A 328 10.03 7.79 13.41
N CYS A 329 10.54 6.56 13.51
CA CYS A 329 9.92 5.38 12.89
C CYS A 329 8.57 5.03 13.56
N GLU A 330 8.43 5.22 14.87
CA GLU A 330 7.19 4.96 15.61
C GLU A 330 6.15 6.05 15.37
N SER A 331 6.57 7.32 15.24
CA SER A 331 5.66 8.45 14.99
C SER A 331 4.95 8.36 13.64
N ILE A 332 5.54 7.67 12.64
CA ILE A 332 4.96 7.48 11.31
C ILE A 332 4.31 6.10 11.15
N CYS A 333 4.44 5.20 12.12
CA CYS A 333 3.95 3.83 12.00
C CYS A 333 2.42 3.77 12.08
N PRO A 334 1.72 3.35 10.99
CA PRO A 334 0.25 3.27 11.01
C PRO A 334 -0.28 2.23 12.00
N GLN A 335 0.55 1.24 12.35
CA GLN A 335 0.19 0.14 13.27
C GLN A 335 0.62 0.41 14.72
N SER A 336 1.18 1.57 15.01
CA SER A 336 1.70 1.94 16.34
C SER A 336 2.63 0.86 16.95
N VAL A 337 3.42 0.20 16.09
CA VAL A 337 4.38 -0.82 16.54
C VAL A 337 5.47 -0.16 17.38
N SER A 338 5.79 -0.74 18.55
CA SER A 338 6.93 -0.32 19.38
C SER A 338 8.26 -0.74 18.73
N ILE A 339 8.61 -0.07 17.62
CA ILE A 339 9.69 -0.47 16.71
C ILE A 339 11.02 -0.52 17.44
N ARG A 340 11.35 0.50 18.23
CA ARG A 340 12.63 0.60 18.97
C ARG A 340 12.81 -0.59 19.91
N ARG A 341 11.76 -0.96 20.65
CA ARG A 341 11.78 -2.14 21.54
C ARG A 341 12.08 -3.43 20.78
N TYR A 342 11.48 -3.60 19.61
CA TYR A 342 11.74 -4.78 18.77
C TYR A 342 13.14 -4.77 18.18
N LEU A 343 13.68 -3.61 17.76
CA LEU A 343 15.04 -3.51 17.25
C LEU A 343 16.08 -3.89 18.30
N VAL A 344 15.94 -3.37 19.55
CA VAL A 344 16.80 -3.74 20.68
C VAL A 344 16.72 -5.25 20.98
N ARG A 345 15.50 -5.80 21.02
CA ARG A 345 15.30 -7.24 21.23
C ARG A 345 15.98 -8.07 20.14
N LEU A 346 15.84 -7.67 18.88
CA LEU A 346 16.45 -8.37 17.74
C LEU A 346 17.97 -8.26 17.76
N GLU A 347 18.51 -7.08 18.10
CA GLU A 347 19.94 -6.88 18.27
C GLU A 347 20.51 -7.87 19.31
N ASN A 348 19.88 -7.96 20.47
CA ASN A 348 20.28 -8.92 21.51
C ASN A 348 20.19 -10.37 21.02
N LEU A 349 19.13 -10.76 20.29
CA LEU A 349 18.98 -12.12 19.77
C LEU A 349 19.98 -12.45 18.64
N ILE A 350 20.39 -11.46 17.89
CA ILE A 350 21.34 -11.65 16.75
C ILE A 350 22.78 -11.73 17.26
N TYR A 351 23.13 -10.95 18.26
CA TYR A 351 24.52 -10.75 18.71
C TYR A 351 24.82 -11.30 20.11
N ALA A 352 23.83 -11.80 20.86
CA ALA A 352 24.02 -12.43 22.18
C ALA A 352 24.64 -13.85 22.14
N GLY A 353 25.09 -14.30 20.98
CA GLY A 353 25.67 -15.62 20.74
C GLY A 353 27.12 -15.57 20.21
N ASP A 354 27.74 -14.39 20.23
CA ASP A 354 29.17 -14.20 19.92
C ASP A 354 29.98 -13.95 21.23
#